data_14818f1179e80f6914fd67ba45dfcd14
#
_entry.id   14818f1179e80f6914fd67ba45dfcd14
#
_cell.length_a   1.000
_cell.length_b   1.000
_cell.length_c   1.000
_cell.angle_alpha   90.00
_cell.angle_beta   90.00
_cell.angle_gamma   90.00
#
_symmetry.space_group_name_H-M   'P 1'
#
loop_
_entity.id
_entity.type
_entity.pdbx_description
1 polymer ?
#
loop_
_entity_poly.entity_id
_entity_poly.type
_entity_poly.pdbx_seq_one_letter_code
_entity_poly.pdbx_strand_id
1 'polypeptide(L)'
;MRKVFLFVIFCLMPVLSTVANETFQPVVKHSQRQKVIQKTFAMIKPSGISKTMEIKSIIKSYGLKIIKSKKIIITEKQVDKLYYMHKDKPFFNDLKASLVGKEVEVMVLYGDHAVDRYREAVSDIRSKYAINKTENAVHGSDSWKRAHEEICIFFSC
;
A
#
# COMPACT_ATOMS: atom_id res chain seq x y z
N MET A 1 -17.36 27.24 -96.86
CA MET A 1 -17.00 27.85 -95.55
C MET A 1 -17.47 26.94 -94.44
N ARG A 2 -16.66 26.07 -93.93
CA ARG A 2 -17.02 25.17 -92.81
C ARG A 2 -16.07 25.45 -91.68
N LYS A 3 -16.62 26.00 -90.55
CA LYS A 3 -15.84 26.24 -89.35
C LYS A 3 -15.80 24.96 -88.53
N VAL A 4 -14.60 24.43 -88.28
CA VAL A 4 -14.35 23.31 -87.45
C VAL A 4 -14.19 23.84 -86.00
N PHE A 5 -15.10 23.44 -85.14
CA PHE A 5 -15.03 23.75 -83.68
C PHE A 5 -14.20 22.62 -83.00
N LEU A 6 -13.06 23.00 -82.49
CA LEU A 6 -12.21 22.09 -81.72
C LEU A 6 -12.68 22.07 -80.25
N PHE A 7 -13.29 21.00 -79.82
CA PHE A 7 -13.68 20.79 -78.41
C PHE A 7 -12.42 20.31 -77.62
N VAL A 8 -11.89 21.16 -76.77
CA VAL A 8 -10.87 20.80 -75.79
C VAL A 8 -11.57 20.23 -74.56
N ILE A 9 -11.52 18.94 -74.41
CA ILE A 9 -12.02 18.24 -73.20
C ILE A 9 -10.98 18.42 -72.10
N PHE A 10 -11.29 19.27 -71.13
CA PHE A 10 -10.51 19.42 -69.89
C PHE A 10 -10.87 18.28 -68.96
N CYS A 11 -10.02 17.29 -68.88
CA CYS A 11 -10.15 16.15 -67.98
C CYS A 11 -9.80 16.63 -66.55
N LEU A 12 -10.83 16.92 -65.71
CA LEU A 12 -10.66 17.16 -64.28
C LEU A 12 -10.37 15.80 -63.60
N MET A 13 -9.16 15.55 -63.26
CA MET A 13 -8.78 14.48 -62.31
C MET A 13 -9.14 14.91 -60.88
N PRO A 14 -9.90 14.14 -60.10
CA PRO A 14 -10.03 14.41 -58.69
C PRO A 14 -8.76 13.99 -57.96
N VAL A 15 -8.08 14.95 -57.36
CA VAL A 15 -7.01 14.70 -56.39
C VAL A 15 -7.63 14.06 -55.16
N LEU A 16 -7.52 12.73 -55.06
CA LEU A 16 -7.86 12.02 -53.81
C LEU A 16 -6.77 12.34 -52.78
N SER A 17 -7.01 13.32 -51.94
CA SER A 17 -6.23 13.55 -50.74
C SER A 17 -6.54 12.44 -49.74
N THR A 18 -5.68 11.41 -49.67
CA THR A 18 -5.66 10.47 -48.57
C THR A 18 -5.25 11.19 -47.29
N VAL A 19 -6.22 11.60 -46.52
CA VAL A 19 -5.99 12.02 -45.13
C VAL A 19 -5.60 10.78 -44.35
N ALA A 20 -4.29 10.59 -44.12
CA ALA A 20 -3.80 9.58 -43.20
C ALA A 20 -4.37 9.90 -41.82
N ASN A 21 -5.32 9.07 -41.39
CA ASN A 21 -5.86 9.12 -40.05
C ASN A 21 -4.79 8.58 -39.09
N GLU A 22 -3.87 9.46 -38.68
CA GLU A 22 -2.95 9.12 -37.60
C GLU A 22 -3.79 8.94 -36.33
N THR A 23 -4.13 7.70 -36.02
CA THR A 23 -4.69 7.32 -34.73
C THR A 23 -3.65 7.67 -33.67
N PHE A 24 -3.88 8.80 -33.00
CA PHE A 24 -3.13 9.20 -31.81
C PHE A 24 -3.38 8.14 -30.73
N GLN A 25 -2.49 7.16 -30.67
CA GLN A 25 -2.43 6.22 -29.57
C GLN A 25 -1.83 6.97 -28.38
N PRO A 26 -2.59 7.17 -27.27
CA PRO A 26 -2.00 7.72 -26.07
C PRO A 26 -0.93 6.74 -25.59
N VAL A 27 0.33 7.15 -25.67
CA VAL A 27 1.45 6.44 -25.06
C VAL A 27 1.23 6.50 -23.54
N VAL A 28 0.51 5.53 -23.00
CA VAL A 28 0.44 5.29 -21.57
C VAL A 28 1.86 4.90 -21.17
N LYS A 29 2.66 5.90 -20.77
CA LYS A 29 3.92 5.66 -20.08
C LYS A 29 3.56 4.92 -18.80
N HIS A 30 3.60 3.60 -18.82
CA HIS A 30 3.71 2.79 -17.63
C HIS A 30 5.02 3.25 -16.98
N SER A 31 4.89 4.20 -16.04
CA SER A 31 5.99 4.55 -15.15
C SER A 31 6.37 3.25 -14.45
N GLN A 32 7.45 2.65 -14.89
CA GLN A 32 8.07 1.49 -14.24
C GLN A 32 8.48 1.96 -12.84
N ARG A 33 7.55 1.83 -11.87
CA ARG A 33 7.84 2.18 -10.47
C ARG A 33 9.02 1.33 -10.05
N GLN A 34 10.15 1.98 -9.76
CA GLN A 34 11.37 1.29 -9.37
C GLN A 34 11.09 0.42 -8.15
N LYS A 35 11.44 -0.87 -8.25
CA LYS A 35 11.25 -1.83 -7.17
C LYS A 35 12.14 -1.47 -5.99
N VAL A 36 11.55 -1.25 -4.82
CA VAL A 36 12.26 -0.87 -3.58
C VAL A 36 11.96 -1.93 -2.51
N ILE A 37 12.88 -2.87 -2.35
CA ILE A 37 12.72 -3.94 -1.37
C ILE A 37 12.93 -3.40 0.04
N GLN A 38 11.94 -3.59 0.90
CA GLN A 38 11.92 -3.06 2.27
C GLN A 38 11.46 -4.13 3.28
N LYS A 39 11.78 -3.86 4.56
CA LYS A 39 11.16 -4.51 5.71
C LYS A 39 10.26 -3.50 6.41
N THR A 40 9.15 -3.96 6.99
CA THR A 40 8.29 -3.16 7.86
C THR A 40 7.86 -3.96 9.07
N PHE A 41 7.54 -3.26 10.16
CA PHE A 41 7.00 -3.87 11.36
C PHE A 41 5.48 -3.94 11.27
N ALA A 42 4.94 -5.03 11.78
CA ALA A 42 3.50 -5.26 11.90
C ALA A 42 3.19 -5.86 13.27
N MET A 43 2.06 -5.46 13.86
CA MET A 43 1.56 -6.08 15.08
C MET A 43 0.06 -6.33 14.96
N ILE A 44 -0.38 -7.55 15.28
CA ILE A 44 -1.79 -7.84 15.53
C ILE A 44 -2.03 -7.54 17.00
N LYS A 45 -2.93 -6.59 17.26
CA LYS A 45 -3.34 -6.16 18.61
C LYS A 45 -4.28 -7.18 19.25
N PRO A 46 -4.52 -7.11 20.58
CA PRO A 46 -5.41 -8.04 21.26
C PRO A 46 -6.79 -8.16 20.59
N SER A 47 -7.36 -7.04 20.14
CA SER A 47 -8.66 -7.02 19.44
C SER A 47 -8.67 -7.75 18.10
N GLY A 48 -7.49 -7.99 17.49
CA GLY A 48 -7.33 -8.71 16.21
C GLY A 48 -6.89 -10.17 16.35
N ILE A 49 -6.51 -10.63 17.54
CA ILE A 49 -5.90 -11.97 17.76
C ILE A 49 -6.81 -13.10 17.28
N SER A 50 -8.12 -13.01 17.52
CA SER A 50 -9.08 -14.01 17.05
C SER A 50 -9.19 -14.10 15.52
N LYS A 51 -8.67 -13.09 14.80
CA LYS A 51 -8.69 -12.96 13.34
C LYS A 51 -7.30 -13.08 12.71
N THR A 52 -6.36 -13.68 13.43
CA THR A 52 -4.95 -13.78 13.01
C THR A 52 -4.79 -14.39 11.61
N MET A 53 -5.51 -15.44 11.29
CA MET A 53 -5.38 -16.14 9.99
C MET A 53 -5.88 -15.28 8.84
N GLU A 54 -7.03 -14.64 9.01
CA GLU A 54 -7.64 -13.74 8.03
C GLU A 54 -6.76 -12.50 7.82
N ILE A 55 -6.23 -11.91 8.90
CA ILE A 55 -5.32 -10.77 8.85
C ILE A 55 -4.05 -11.12 8.09
N LYS A 56 -3.43 -12.27 8.37
CA LYS A 56 -2.25 -12.76 7.64
C LYS A 56 -2.54 -13.03 6.17
N SER A 57 -3.73 -13.52 5.83
CA SER A 57 -4.16 -13.69 4.44
C SER A 57 -4.26 -12.35 3.71
N ILE A 58 -4.84 -11.33 4.33
CA ILE A 58 -4.88 -9.97 3.78
C ILE A 58 -3.47 -9.43 3.58
N ILE A 59 -2.58 -9.54 4.57
CA ILE A 59 -1.18 -9.08 4.44
C ILE A 59 -0.50 -9.72 3.21
N LYS A 60 -0.69 -11.03 3.01
CA LYS A 60 -0.11 -11.75 1.87
C LYS A 60 -0.70 -11.30 0.53
N SER A 61 -2.00 -10.96 0.45
CA SER A 61 -2.64 -10.48 -0.78
C SER A 61 -2.09 -9.14 -1.26
N TYR A 62 -1.48 -8.35 -0.36
CA TYR A 62 -0.73 -7.13 -0.70
C TYR A 62 0.71 -7.41 -1.18
N GLY A 63 1.07 -8.67 -1.45
CA GLY A 63 2.40 -9.07 -1.94
C GLY A 63 3.50 -9.05 -0.88
N LEU A 64 3.13 -9.04 0.41
CA LEU A 64 4.06 -9.02 1.53
C LEU A 64 4.34 -10.44 2.06
N LYS A 65 5.61 -10.71 2.36
CA LYS A 65 6.05 -11.96 3.00
C LYS A 65 6.27 -11.71 4.49
N ILE A 66 5.72 -12.59 5.33
CA ILE A 66 6.01 -12.60 6.77
C ILE A 66 7.32 -13.38 6.95
N ILE A 67 8.40 -12.70 7.34
CA ILE A 67 9.74 -13.32 7.49
C ILE A 67 10.10 -13.62 8.93
N LYS A 68 9.49 -12.94 9.89
CA LYS A 68 9.54 -13.26 11.33
C LYS A 68 8.16 -13.06 11.93
N SER A 69 7.79 -13.90 12.89
CA SER A 69 6.55 -13.77 13.65
C SER A 69 6.70 -14.43 15.01
N LYS A 70 6.16 -13.80 16.04
CA LYS A 70 6.01 -14.40 17.38
C LYS A 70 4.85 -13.78 18.14
N LYS A 71 4.20 -14.58 18.97
CA LYS A 71 3.22 -14.14 19.96
C LYS A 71 3.95 -13.81 21.26
N ILE A 72 3.58 -12.72 21.88
CA ILE A 72 4.14 -12.25 23.15
C ILE A 72 3.05 -11.61 24.02
N ILE A 73 3.27 -11.59 25.32
CA ILE A 73 2.56 -10.69 26.21
C ILE A 73 3.34 -9.37 26.21
N ILE A 74 2.72 -8.31 25.68
CA ILE A 74 3.40 -7.03 25.52
C ILE A 74 3.56 -6.31 26.85
N THR A 75 4.78 -5.83 27.13
CA THR A 75 5.12 -5.12 28.35
C THR A 75 4.85 -3.63 28.22
N GLU A 76 4.66 -2.94 29.36
CA GLU A 76 4.54 -1.50 29.43
C GLU A 76 5.70 -0.77 28.76
N LYS A 77 6.94 -1.20 29.04
CA LYS A 77 8.17 -0.63 28.42
C LYS A 77 8.16 -0.74 26.89
N GLN A 78 7.63 -1.84 26.35
CA GLN A 78 7.51 -2.01 24.90
C GLN A 78 6.45 -1.09 24.30
N VAL A 79 5.30 -0.94 24.96
CA VAL A 79 4.25 0.00 24.54
C VAL A 79 4.77 1.45 24.58
N ASP A 80 5.46 1.85 25.64
CA ASP A 80 6.03 3.18 25.77
C ASP A 80 7.07 3.50 24.68
N LYS A 81 7.89 2.51 24.29
CA LYS A 81 8.82 2.66 23.17
C LYS A 81 8.12 2.70 21.81
N LEU A 82 7.14 1.83 21.60
CA LEU A 82 6.42 1.72 20.33
C LEU A 82 5.61 2.99 20.03
N TYR A 83 5.00 3.58 21.06
CA TYR A 83 4.10 4.72 20.94
C TYR A 83 4.66 6.01 21.58
N TYR A 84 5.98 6.15 21.70
CA TYR A 84 6.60 7.31 22.36
C TYR A 84 6.15 8.65 21.78
N MET A 85 5.84 8.72 20.47
CA MET A 85 5.35 9.91 19.80
C MET A 85 3.92 10.31 20.20
N HIS A 86 3.22 9.43 20.93
CA HIS A 86 1.83 9.65 21.36
C HIS A 86 1.69 9.89 22.84
N LYS A 87 2.81 9.99 23.62
CA LYS A 87 2.79 10.10 25.08
C LYS A 87 1.93 11.28 25.59
N ASP A 88 1.97 12.40 24.88
CA ASP A 88 1.25 13.62 25.25
C ASP A 88 -0.17 13.70 24.64
N LYS A 89 -0.64 12.61 24.03
CA LYS A 89 -1.98 12.60 23.43
C LYS A 89 -3.02 12.09 24.43
N PRO A 90 -4.23 12.70 24.47
CA PRO A 90 -5.29 12.33 25.43
C PRO A 90 -5.64 10.83 25.41
N PHE A 91 -5.54 10.18 24.25
CA PHE A 91 -5.87 8.76 24.08
C PHE A 91 -4.76 7.80 24.50
N PHE A 92 -3.58 8.29 24.91
CA PHE A 92 -2.42 7.42 25.16
C PHE A 92 -2.65 6.42 26.30
N ASN A 93 -3.28 6.85 27.38
CA ASN A 93 -3.59 5.98 28.52
C ASN A 93 -4.57 4.86 28.13
N ASP A 94 -5.59 5.16 27.34
CA ASP A 94 -6.55 4.17 26.84
C ASP A 94 -5.87 3.18 25.90
N LEU A 95 -5.00 3.67 25.00
CA LEU A 95 -4.19 2.83 24.12
C LEU A 95 -3.29 1.90 24.94
N LYS A 96 -2.61 2.42 25.97
CA LYS A 96 -1.75 1.64 26.85
C LYS A 96 -2.53 0.57 27.61
N ALA A 97 -3.67 0.91 28.18
CA ALA A 97 -4.56 -0.04 28.86
C ALA A 97 -5.12 -1.12 27.90
N SER A 98 -5.31 -0.79 26.64
CA SER A 98 -5.77 -1.76 25.63
C SER A 98 -4.72 -2.80 25.25
N LEU A 99 -3.42 -2.57 25.55
CA LEU A 99 -2.28 -3.37 25.11
C LEU A 99 -1.53 -4.07 26.25
N VAL A 100 -1.14 -3.33 27.30
CA VAL A 100 -0.24 -3.83 28.34
C VAL A 100 -0.78 -5.09 29.01
N GLY A 101 0.10 -6.12 29.15
CA GLY A 101 -0.23 -7.39 29.75
C GLY A 101 -1.09 -8.32 28.90
N LYS A 102 -1.38 -7.94 27.64
CA LYS A 102 -2.20 -8.75 26.73
C LYS A 102 -1.36 -9.38 25.63
N GLU A 103 -1.88 -10.48 25.05
CA GLU A 103 -1.26 -11.17 23.91
C GLU A 103 -1.36 -10.30 22.65
N VAL A 104 -0.24 -10.18 21.96
CA VAL A 104 -0.12 -9.58 20.63
C VAL A 104 0.72 -10.51 19.75
N GLU A 105 0.55 -10.44 18.45
CA GLU A 105 1.48 -11.08 17.51
C GLU A 105 2.28 -10.01 16.78
N VAL A 106 3.61 -10.04 16.94
CA VAL A 106 4.54 -9.12 16.29
C VAL A 106 5.21 -9.82 15.11
N MET A 107 5.37 -9.08 14.00
CA MET A 107 5.85 -9.62 12.74
C MET A 107 6.83 -8.67 12.08
N VAL A 108 7.76 -9.24 11.28
CA VAL A 108 8.54 -8.51 10.28
C VAL A 108 8.03 -8.91 8.91
N LEU A 109 7.56 -7.94 8.16
CA LEU A 109 7.11 -8.11 6.79
C LEU A 109 8.20 -7.66 5.82
N TYR A 110 8.23 -8.29 4.65
CA TYR A 110 9.22 -8.04 3.61
C TYR A 110 8.53 -7.99 2.24
N GLY A 111 8.93 -7.05 1.41
CA GLY A 111 8.41 -6.94 0.05
C GLY A 111 8.82 -5.64 -0.63
N ASP A 112 8.31 -5.48 -1.84
CA ASP A 112 8.44 -4.25 -2.59
C ASP A 112 7.56 -3.15 -1.96
N HIS A 113 8.15 -1.97 -1.66
CA HIS A 113 7.46 -0.87 -0.97
C HIS A 113 6.69 -1.34 0.28
N ALA A 114 7.34 -2.18 1.12
CA ALA A 114 6.64 -2.89 2.19
C ALA A 114 5.93 -1.98 3.20
N VAL A 115 6.47 -0.79 3.48
CA VAL A 115 5.83 0.18 4.38
C VAL A 115 4.51 0.65 3.79
N ASP A 116 4.51 1.12 2.55
CA ASP A 116 3.31 1.67 1.90
C ASP A 116 2.24 0.59 1.71
N ARG A 117 2.63 -0.57 1.18
CA ARG A 117 1.70 -1.70 0.98
C ARG A 117 1.09 -2.20 2.27
N TYR A 118 1.87 -2.21 3.37
CA TYR A 118 1.30 -2.60 4.64
C TYR A 118 0.37 -1.54 5.21
N ARG A 119 0.62 -0.24 4.98
CA ARG A 119 -0.31 0.82 5.37
C ARG A 119 -1.65 0.70 4.62
N GLU A 120 -1.63 0.33 3.34
CA GLU A 120 -2.84 0.01 2.59
C GLU A 120 -3.57 -1.20 3.19
N ALA A 121 -2.83 -2.30 3.47
CA ALA A 121 -3.38 -3.47 4.14
C ALA A 121 -3.96 -3.14 5.53
N VAL A 122 -3.30 -2.27 6.32
CA VAL A 122 -3.79 -1.79 7.62
C VAL A 122 -5.15 -1.10 7.48
N SER A 123 -5.34 -0.28 6.44
CA SER A 123 -6.62 0.37 6.18
C SER A 123 -7.73 -0.66 5.91
N ASP A 124 -7.45 -1.65 5.05
CA ASP A 124 -8.40 -2.73 4.73
C ASP A 124 -8.71 -3.61 5.96
N ILE A 125 -7.69 -4.00 6.74
CA ILE A 125 -7.88 -4.78 7.97
C ILE A 125 -8.71 -4.01 8.99
N ARG A 126 -8.42 -2.73 9.20
CA ARG A 126 -9.15 -1.90 10.17
C ARG A 126 -10.60 -1.66 9.76
N SER A 127 -10.89 -1.51 8.47
CA SER A 127 -12.26 -1.38 7.98
C SER A 127 -13.14 -2.59 8.31
N LYS A 128 -12.52 -3.79 8.44
CA LYS A 128 -13.21 -5.06 8.72
C LYS A 128 -13.25 -5.42 10.20
N TYR A 129 -12.20 -5.09 10.96
CA TYR A 129 -11.97 -5.65 12.29
C TYR A 129 -11.74 -4.61 13.39
N ALA A 130 -11.74 -3.31 13.10
CA ALA A 130 -11.62 -2.31 14.14
C ALA A 130 -12.91 -2.20 14.96
N ILE A 131 -12.77 -2.15 16.29
CA ILE A 131 -13.86 -1.90 17.24
C ILE A 131 -14.01 -0.40 17.45
N ASN A 132 -12.88 0.29 17.66
CA ASN A 132 -12.80 1.73 17.87
C ASN A 132 -11.41 2.27 17.45
N LYS A 133 -11.11 3.53 17.73
CA LYS A 133 -9.84 4.18 17.35
C LYS A 133 -8.58 3.57 17.99
N THR A 134 -8.69 3.01 19.19
CA THR A 134 -7.57 2.37 19.91
C THR A 134 -7.54 0.87 19.72
N GLU A 135 -8.70 0.21 19.72
CA GLU A 135 -8.88 -1.23 19.48
C GLU A 135 -9.14 -1.48 17.99
N ASN A 136 -8.15 -1.20 17.17
CA ASN A 136 -8.25 -1.18 15.71
C ASN A 136 -7.50 -2.33 15.03
N ALA A 137 -7.46 -3.48 15.69
CA ALA A 137 -6.97 -4.78 15.25
C ALA A 137 -5.47 -4.87 14.95
N VAL A 138 -4.87 -3.89 14.27
CA VAL A 138 -3.47 -3.95 13.86
C VAL A 138 -2.73 -2.62 14.02
N HIS A 139 -1.38 -2.71 14.17
CA HIS A 139 -0.46 -1.60 14.06
C HIS A 139 0.53 -1.86 12.92
N GLY A 140 0.96 -0.79 12.25
CA GLY A 140 2.01 -0.80 11.24
C GLY A 140 2.82 0.49 11.27
N SER A 141 4.09 0.37 10.91
CA SER A 141 5.00 1.53 10.80
C SER A 141 4.54 2.50 9.73
N ASP A 142 4.76 3.79 9.97
CA ASP A 142 4.41 4.88 9.06
C ASP A 142 5.54 5.27 8.10
N SER A 143 6.77 4.82 8.39
CA SER A 143 7.96 5.15 7.60
C SER A 143 9.02 4.05 7.72
N TRP A 144 9.97 4.03 6.79
CA TRP A 144 11.11 3.11 6.82
C TRP A 144 11.94 3.25 8.11
N LYS A 145 12.17 4.48 8.56
CA LYS A 145 12.90 4.75 9.80
C LYS A 145 12.18 4.15 11.00
N ARG A 146 10.87 4.41 11.11
CA ARG A 146 10.04 3.85 12.19
C ARG A 146 9.99 2.32 12.13
N ALA A 147 9.90 1.75 10.94
CA ALA A 147 9.91 0.30 10.76
C ALA A 147 11.17 -0.33 11.36
N HIS A 148 12.34 0.26 11.12
CA HIS A 148 13.60 -0.23 11.70
C HIS A 148 13.60 -0.12 13.23
N GLU A 149 13.25 1.03 13.79
CA GLU A 149 13.16 1.25 15.23
C GLU A 149 12.18 0.27 15.90
N GLU A 150 11.00 0.07 15.32
CA GLU A 150 9.96 -0.80 15.85
C GLU A 150 10.34 -2.29 15.78
N ILE A 151 11.02 -2.71 14.70
CA ILE A 151 11.58 -4.07 14.60
C ILE A 151 12.56 -4.32 15.75
N CYS A 152 13.44 -3.35 16.07
CA CYS A 152 14.45 -3.50 17.12
C CYS A 152 13.86 -3.51 18.55
N ILE A 153 12.63 -3.03 18.75
CA ILE A 153 11.93 -3.18 20.05
C ILE A 153 11.61 -4.65 20.34
N PHE A 154 11.26 -5.42 19.31
CA PHE A 154 10.71 -6.77 19.48
C PHE A 154 11.63 -7.89 18.97
N PHE A 155 12.52 -7.60 18.04
CA PHE A 155 13.46 -8.57 17.46
C PHE A 155 14.88 -8.05 17.61
N SER A 156 15.83 -8.97 17.76
CA SER A 156 17.26 -8.62 17.79
C SER A 156 17.68 -7.98 16.46
N CYS A 157 18.28 -6.81 16.52
CA CYS A 157 18.86 -6.09 15.40
C CYS A 157 20.37 -6.28 15.35
#